data_233d82833d2d8111fa0afcc0f65a7aa6
#
_entry.id   233d82833d2d8111fa0afcc0f65a7aa6
#
_cell.length_a   1.000
_cell.length_b   1.000
_cell.length_c   1.000
_cell.angle_alpha   90.00
_cell.angle_beta   90.00
_cell.angle_gamma   90.00
#
_symmetry.space_group_name_H-M   'P 1'
#
loop_
_entity.id
_entity.type
_entity.pdbx_description
1 polymer ?
#
loop_
_entity_poly.entity_id
_entity_poly.type
_entity_poly.pdbx_seq_one_letter_code
_entity_poly.pdbx_strand_id
1 'polypeptide(L)'
;MKKYIVYALCAAVVLLIAAACGNKKKAEAAAEEQAAAEAEQVKQDSIKVEKKLSDLAEEPVFDIVTNYGTIKIKLYKDTPLHKTNFAKLALSGFYDGLLFHRVINGFMIQGGDPLTKDPANAAKFGTGGPGYTIPAEILPEHHHKKGALAAARRGDAANPMKESSGSQFYIVQNEQTCAQLDGAYTVFGETIEGLDVIDKIAAVETDPRDRPLAQVKIVKIKAE
;
A
#
# COMPACT_ATOMS: atom_id res chain seq x y z
N MET A 1 -2.77 -13.56 -3.99
CA MET A 1 -2.66 -14.30 -5.26
C MET A 1 -1.32 -14.09 -5.98
N LYS A 2 -0.74 -12.90 -6.14
CA LYS A 2 0.57 -12.75 -6.85
C LYS A 2 1.79 -13.38 -6.16
N LYS A 3 1.81 -13.53 -4.83
CA LYS A 3 2.87 -14.34 -4.16
C LYS A 3 2.84 -15.80 -4.63
N TYR A 4 1.67 -16.39 -4.80
CA TYR A 4 1.53 -17.76 -5.31
C TYR A 4 2.02 -17.93 -6.76
N ILE A 5 1.91 -16.91 -7.60
CA ILE A 5 2.39 -16.95 -9.00
C ILE A 5 3.92 -16.89 -9.05
N VAL A 6 4.57 -16.10 -8.20
CA VAL A 6 6.05 -16.04 -8.12
C VAL A 6 6.61 -17.35 -7.57
N TYR A 7 5.98 -17.94 -6.56
CA TYR A 7 6.40 -19.22 -6.00
C TYR A 7 6.13 -20.40 -6.96
N ALA A 8 5.03 -20.36 -7.72
CA ALA A 8 4.78 -21.34 -8.77
C ALA A 8 5.81 -21.30 -9.89
N LEU A 9 6.35 -20.12 -10.24
CA LEU A 9 7.43 -19.96 -11.21
C LEU A 9 8.77 -20.51 -10.68
N CYS A 10 9.11 -20.30 -9.40
CA CYS A 10 10.31 -20.87 -8.79
C CYS A 10 10.25 -22.40 -8.72
N ALA A 11 9.10 -22.97 -8.36
CA ALA A 11 8.89 -24.42 -8.35
C ALA A 11 9.01 -25.03 -9.76
N ALA A 12 8.51 -24.34 -10.78
CA ALA A 12 8.63 -24.76 -12.17
C ALA A 12 10.09 -24.75 -12.68
N VAL A 13 10.91 -23.79 -12.23
CA VAL A 13 12.33 -23.70 -12.59
C VAL A 13 13.13 -24.83 -11.94
N VAL A 14 12.85 -25.19 -10.69
CA VAL A 14 13.50 -26.34 -10.00
C VAL A 14 13.14 -27.66 -10.69
N LEU A 15 11.89 -27.85 -11.13
CA LEU A 15 11.44 -29.02 -11.89
C LEU A 15 12.13 -29.15 -13.24
N LEU A 16 12.38 -28.04 -13.95
CA LEU A 16 13.08 -28.04 -15.25
C LEU A 16 14.56 -28.44 -15.11
N ILE A 17 15.25 -27.96 -14.07
CA ILE A 17 16.66 -28.29 -13.82
C ILE A 17 16.83 -29.76 -13.42
N ALA A 18 15.92 -30.31 -12.62
CA ALA A 18 15.99 -31.69 -12.16
C ALA A 18 15.56 -32.71 -13.21
N ALA A 19 14.70 -32.34 -14.17
CA ALA A 19 14.32 -33.19 -15.30
C ALA A 19 15.53 -33.47 -16.20
N ALA A 20 16.48 -32.54 -16.30
CA ALA A 20 17.72 -32.70 -17.04
C ALA A 20 18.70 -33.71 -16.38
N CYS A 21 18.55 -34.02 -15.08
CA CYS A 21 19.46 -34.90 -14.33
C CYS A 21 18.87 -36.28 -14.00
N GLY A 22 17.76 -36.71 -14.58
CA GLY A 22 17.21 -38.07 -14.43
C GLY A 22 16.60 -38.42 -13.06
N ASN A 23 16.39 -37.44 -12.16
CA ASN A 23 15.93 -37.68 -10.79
C ASN A 23 14.56 -37.01 -10.51
N LYS A 24 13.62 -37.17 -11.43
CA LYS A 24 12.30 -36.49 -11.45
C LYS A 24 11.50 -36.65 -10.15
N LYS A 25 11.41 -37.87 -9.61
CA LYS A 25 10.67 -38.16 -8.36
C LYS A 25 11.25 -37.43 -7.13
N LYS A 26 12.58 -37.31 -7.04
CA LYS A 26 13.24 -36.63 -5.92
C LYS A 26 13.06 -35.10 -6.00
N ALA A 27 12.98 -34.57 -7.21
CA ALA A 27 12.70 -33.15 -7.45
C ALA A 27 11.24 -32.75 -7.18
N GLU A 28 10.31 -33.62 -7.54
CA GLU A 28 8.89 -33.43 -7.23
C GLU A 28 8.64 -33.44 -5.72
N ALA A 29 9.21 -34.40 -4.99
CA ALA A 29 9.12 -34.48 -3.54
C ALA A 29 9.74 -33.23 -2.85
N ALA A 30 10.92 -32.78 -3.32
CA ALA A 30 11.55 -31.56 -2.78
C ALA A 30 10.73 -30.29 -3.07
N ALA A 31 10.10 -30.20 -4.23
CA ALA A 31 9.22 -29.08 -4.57
C ALA A 31 7.93 -29.08 -3.74
N GLU A 32 7.34 -30.23 -3.47
CA GLU A 32 6.17 -30.38 -2.57
C GLU A 32 6.52 -30.00 -1.13
N GLU A 33 7.67 -30.46 -0.60
CA GLU A 33 8.15 -30.11 0.73
C GLU A 33 8.40 -28.60 0.86
N GLN A 34 9.03 -27.99 -0.15
CA GLN A 34 9.27 -26.55 -0.17
C GLN A 34 7.95 -25.76 -0.23
N ALA A 35 7.00 -26.18 -1.07
CA ALA A 35 5.69 -25.54 -1.16
C ALA A 35 4.90 -25.66 0.16
N ALA A 36 5.00 -26.80 0.85
CA ALA A 36 4.37 -26.99 2.16
C ALA A 36 5.00 -26.09 3.23
N ALA A 37 6.34 -25.98 3.25
CA ALA A 37 7.06 -25.11 4.17
C ALA A 37 6.72 -23.62 3.92
N GLU A 38 6.65 -23.19 2.67
CA GLU A 38 6.23 -21.84 2.30
C GLU A 38 4.78 -21.54 2.70
N ALA A 39 3.87 -22.50 2.51
CA ALA A 39 2.47 -22.37 2.93
C ALA A 39 2.33 -22.23 4.45
N GLU A 40 3.08 -23.00 5.23
CA GLU A 40 3.09 -22.92 6.69
C GLU A 40 3.69 -21.58 7.16
N GLN A 41 4.78 -21.10 6.53
CA GLN A 41 5.35 -19.78 6.83
C GLN A 41 4.35 -18.65 6.57
N VAL A 42 3.65 -18.68 5.44
CA VAL A 42 2.60 -17.70 5.10
C VAL A 42 1.48 -17.70 6.15
N LYS A 43 1.09 -18.89 6.62
CA LYS A 43 0.08 -19.03 7.67
C LYS A 43 0.55 -18.45 9.01
N GLN A 44 1.79 -18.75 9.42
CA GLN A 44 2.37 -18.20 10.64
C GLN A 44 2.52 -16.67 10.56
N ASP A 45 2.95 -16.12 9.42
CA ASP A 45 3.04 -14.69 9.23
C ASP A 45 1.65 -14.02 9.28
N SER A 46 0.62 -14.67 8.72
CA SER A 46 -0.75 -14.20 8.83
C SER A 46 -1.25 -14.17 10.27
N ILE A 47 -0.98 -15.21 11.06
CA ILE A 47 -1.33 -15.28 12.50
C ILE A 47 -0.62 -14.16 13.28
N LYS A 48 0.66 -13.90 13.00
CA LYS A 48 1.40 -12.79 13.64
C LYS A 48 0.80 -11.43 13.30
N VAL A 49 0.38 -11.23 12.06
CA VAL A 49 -0.29 -9.97 11.63
C VAL A 49 -1.63 -9.82 12.33
N GLU A 50 -2.46 -10.85 12.37
CA GLU A 50 -3.77 -10.80 13.05
C GLU A 50 -3.60 -10.52 14.56
N LYS A 51 -2.62 -11.16 15.22
CA LYS A 51 -2.31 -10.86 16.62
C LYS A 51 -1.90 -9.40 16.82
N LYS A 52 -0.96 -8.89 16.02
CA LYS A 52 -0.56 -7.48 16.09
C LYS A 52 -1.72 -6.54 15.83
N LEU A 53 -2.62 -6.91 14.92
CA LEU A 53 -3.81 -6.11 14.60
C LEU A 53 -4.77 -6.05 15.80
N SER A 54 -4.94 -7.16 16.54
CA SER A 54 -5.78 -7.20 17.76
C SER A 54 -5.18 -6.42 18.93
N ASP A 55 -3.87 -6.21 18.95
CA ASP A 55 -3.15 -5.49 19.99
C ASP A 55 -3.11 -3.96 19.74
N LEU A 56 -3.58 -3.48 18.58
CA LEU A 56 -3.61 -2.06 18.25
C LEU A 56 -4.64 -1.29 19.09
N ALA A 57 -4.32 -0.03 19.37
CA ALA A 57 -5.28 0.92 19.94
C ALA A 57 -6.49 1.12 19.01
N GLU A 58 -7.58 1.68 19.54
CA GLU A 58 -8.79 1.99 18.78
C GLU A 58 -8.50 2.96 17.60
N GLU A 59 -7.64 3.95 17.84
CA GLU A 59 -7.08 4.86 16.84
C GLU A 59 -5.56 4.68 16.78
N PRO A 60 -5.08 3.68 16.03
CA PRO A 60 -3.66 3.34 16.04
C PRO A 60 -2.82 4.36 15.30
N VAL A 61 -1.59 4.51 15.77
CA VAL A 61 -0.57 5.39 15.20
C VAL A 61 0.44 4.56 14.41
N PHE A 62 0.81 5.08 13.23
CA PHE A 62 1.82 4.48 12.37
C PHE A 62 2.84 5.51 11.90
N ASP A 63 4.10 5.11 11.84
CA ASP A 63 5.16 5.85 11.18
C ASP A 63 5.31 5.40 9.72
N ILE A 64 5.07 6.29 8.78
CA ILE A 64 5.45 6.11 7.36
C ILE A 64 6.89 6.64 7.24
N VAL A 65 7.85 5.73 7.30
CA VAL A 65 9.27 6.06 7.16
C VAL A 65 9.62 6.18 5.69
N THR A 66 10.07 7.34 5.24
CA THR A 66 10.46 7.60 3.85
C THR A 66 11.94 7.99 3.77
N ASN A 67 12.49 8.03 2.56
CA ASN A 67 13.83 8.59 2.33
C ASN A 67 13.89 10.12 2.43
N TYR A 68 12.76 10.81 2.70
CA TYR A 68 12.65 12.25 2.95
C TYR A 68 12.37 12.60 4.41
N GLY A 69 12.13 11.61 5.25
CA GLY A 69 11.77 11.74 6.67
C GLY A 69 10.59 10.85 7.04
N THR A 70 10.12 10.97 8.26
CA THR A 70 9.00 10.18 8.80
C THR A 70 7.75 11.04 8.86
N ILE A 71 6.64 10.48 8.38
CA ILE A 71 5.29 11.02 8.49
C ILE A 71 4.55 10.15 9.50
N LYS A 72 4.16 10.71 10.64
CA LYS A 72 3.40 10.00 11.66
C LYS A 72 1.91 10.25 11.45
N ILE A 73 1.17 9.17 11.28
CA ILE A 73 -0.27 9.20 11.02
C ILE A 73 -1.04 8.50 12.14
N LYS A 74 -2.24 9.01 12.40
CA LYS A 74 -3.24 8.38 13.26
C LYS A 74 -4.43 7.95 12.40
N LEU A 75 -4.91 6.72 12.57
CA LEU A 75 -6.08 6.21 11.85
C LEU A 75 -7.35 6.44 12.67
N TYR A 76 -8.45 6.77 11.99
CA TYR A 76 -9.73 7.04 12.62
C TYR A 76 -10.49 5.76 12.94
N LYS A 77 -11.17 5.73 14.09
CA LYS A 77 -11.95 4.57 14.56
C LYS A 77 -13.25 4.36 13.81
N ASP A 78 -13.83 5.43 13.32
CA ASP A 78 -15.13 5.48 12.63
C ASP A 78 -15.06 5.15 11.13
N THR A 79 -13.86 4.85 10.62
CA THR A 79 -13.64 4.25 9.30
C THR A 79 -13.02 2.85 9.43
N PRO A 80 -13.72 1.89 10.07
CA PRO A 80 -13.15 0.61 10.49
C PRO A 80 -12.65 -0.26 9.34
N LEU A 81 -13.27 -0.21 8.15
CA LEU A 81 -12.83 -1.01 7.00
C LEU A 81 -11.47 -0.52 6.48
N HIS A 82 -11.33 0.80 6.25
CA HIS A 82 -10.08 1.40 5.80
C HIS A 82 -8.99 1.30 6.84
N LYS A 83 -9.30 1.60 8.11
CA LYS A 83 -8.38 1.47 9.24
C LYS A 83 -7.80 0.05 9.33
N THR A 84 -8.67 -0.95 9.38
CA THR A 84 -8.27 -2.36 9.53
C THR A 84 -7.44 -2.82 8.33
N ASN A 85 -7.86 -2.47 7.12
CA ASN A 85 -7.15 -2.83 5.89
C ASN A 85 -5.76 -2.19 5.82
N PHE A 86 -5.66 -0.88 6.08
CA PHE A 86 -4.37 -0.18 6.07
C PHE A 86 -3.42 -0.76 7.12
N ALA A 87 -3.90 -0.96 8.35
CA ALA A 87 -3.13 -1.55 9.44
C ALA A 87 -2.61 -2.95 9.07
N LYS A 88 -3.48 -3.82 8.52
CA LYS A 88 -3.11 -5.16 8.07
C LYS A 88 -2.02 -5.16 7.00
N LEU A 89 -2.15 -4.28 6.00
CA LEU A 89 -1.14 -4.13 4.95
C LEU A 89 0.17 -3.57 5.49
N ALA A 90 0.13 -2.59 6.40
CA ALA A 90 1.31 -2.03 7.05
C ALA A 90 2.04 -3.09 7.89
N LEU A 91 1.33 -3.80 8.75
CA LEU A 91 1.88 -4.84 9.61
C LEU A 91 2.45 -6.04 8.84
N SER A 92 1.94 -6.32 7.64
CA SER A 92 2.46 -7.37 6.75
C SER A 92 3.67 -6.93 5.92
N GLY A 93 4.12 -5.66 6.02
CA GLY A 93 5.19 -5.10 5.19
C GLY A 93 4.80 -4.93 3.71
N PHE A 94 3.50 -4.89 3.40
CA PHE A 94 3.04 -4.72 2.01
C PHE A 94 3.57 -3.43 1.38
N TYR A 95 3.60 -2.34 2.15
CA TYR A 95 4.02 -1.02 1.70
C TYR A 95 5.53 -0.85 1.60
N ASP A 96 6.32 -1.76 2.17
CA ASP A 96 7.78 -1.63 2.23
C ASP A 96 8.37 -1.63 0.82
N GLY A 97 9.15 -0.59 0.55
CA GLY A 97 9.80 -0.37 -0.74
C GLY A 97 8.91 0.22 -1.84
N LEU A 98 7.64 0.50 -1.58
CA LEU A 98 6.76 1.18 -2.55
C LEU A 98 7.15 2.65 -2.70
N LEU A 99 6.72 3.25 -3.83
CA LEU A 99 6.97 4.65 -4.12
C LEU A 99 5.70 5.50 -3.93
N PHE A 100 5.90 6.76 -3.55
CA PHE A 100 4.96 7.81 -3.88
C PHE A 100 5.09 8.08 -5.38
N HIS A 101 4.19 7.50 -6.16
CA HIS A 101 4.28 7.44 -7.62
C HIS A 101 3.58 8.60 -8.32
N ARG A 102 2.82 9.40 -7.57
CA ARG A 102 2.16 10.61 -8.06
C ARG A 102 2.24 11.70 -6.99
N VAL A 103 2.83 12.82 -7.34
CA VAL A 103 3.08 13.96 -6.45
C VAL A 103 2.71 15.24 -7.17
N ILE A 104 1.79 16.01 -6.58
CA ILE A 104 1.37 17.30 -7.12
C ILE A 104 1.55 18.35 -6.05
N ASN A 105 2.49 19.26 -6.28
CA ASN A 105 2.69 20.41 -5.40
C ASN A 105 1.43 21.28 -5.38
N GLY A 106 1.02 21.72 -4.20
CA GLY A 106 -0.23 22.43 -4.00
C GLY A 106 -1.47 21.55 -4.01
N PHE A 107 -1.32 20.20 -3.93
CA PHE A 107 -2.44 19.26 -3.88
C PHE A 107 -2.20 18.09 -2.92
N MET A 108 -1.49 17.01 -3.35
CA MET A 108 -1.34 15.80 -2.55
C MET A 108 -0.10 14.98 -2.96
N ILE A 109 0.26 14.02 -2.12
CA ILE A 109 1.24 12.95 -2.42
C ILE A 109 0.53 11.59 -2.36
N GLN A 110 0.66 10.76 -3.42
CA GLN A 110 -0.06 9.48 -3.55
C GLN A 110 0.91 8.31 -3.69
N GLY A 111 0.65 7.25 -2.90
CA GLY A 111 1.43 6.02 -2.87
C GLY A 111 0.55 4.77 -2.76
N GLY A 112 1.18 3.63 -2.38
CA GLY A 112 0.47 2.38 -2.10
C GLY A 112 0.22 1.47 -3.30
N ASP A 113 0.79 1.78 -4.48
CA ASP A 113 0.71 0.91 -5.66
C ASP A 113 1.83 -0.17 -5.63
N PRO A 114 1.49 -1.46 -5.52
CA PRO A 114 2.48 -2.54 -5.48
C PRO A 114 3.29 -2.71 -6.77
N LEU A 115 2.81 -2.18 -7.90
CA LEU A 115 3.58 -2.21 -9.15
C LEU A 115 4.85 -1.38 -9.08
N THR A 116 4.91 -0.40 -8.16
CA THR A 116 6.06 0.48 -7.99
C THR A 116 7.31 -0.22 -7.44
N LYS A 117 7.19 -1.47 -6.96
CA LYS A 117 8.36 -2.28 -6.55
C LYS A 117 9.28 -2.63 -7.71
N ASP A 118 8.73 -2.75 -8.91
CA ASP A 118 9.47 -3.14 -10.10
C ASP A 118 9.47 -1.99 -11.13
N PRO A 119 10.64 -1.37 -11.42
CA PRO A 119 10.74 -0.31 -12.41
C PRO A 119 10.24 -0.70 -13.82
N ALA A 120 10.26 -1.99 -14.17
CA ALA A 120 9.72 -2.46 -15.46
C ALA A 120 8.22 -2.19 -15.61
N ASN A 121 7.51 -2.01 -14.51
CA ASN A 121 6.09 -1.67 -14.48
C ASN A 121 5.82 -0.15 -14.56
N ALA A 122 6.83 0.70 -14.79
CA ALA A 122 6.70 2.15 -14.71
C ALA A 122 5.53 2.71 -15.55
N ALA A 123 5.26 2.16 -16.74
CA ALA A 123 4.13 2.59 -17.57
C ALA A 123 2.75 2.34 -16.93
N LYS A 124 2.67 1.48 -15.92
CA LYS A 124 1.44 1.04 -15.25
C LYS A 124 1.31 1.56 -13.82
N PHE A 125 2.25 2.39 -13.33
CA PHE A 125 2.16 2.95 -11.99
C PHE A 125 0.84 3.71 -11.82
N GLY A 126 0.21 3.55 -10.65
CA GLY A 126 -1.11 4.09 -10.34
C GLY A 126 -2.27 3.13 -10.67
N THR A 127 -2.01 1.99 -11.34
CA THR A 127 -3.07 1.03 -11.70
C THR A 127 -3.08 -0.24 -10.86
N GLY A 128 -2.07 -0.44 -10.00
CA GLY A 128 -1.93 -1.62 -9.16
C GLY A 128 -2.76 -1.58 -7.88
N GLY A 129 -2.88 -2.75 -7.27
CA GLY A 129 -3.58 -2.92 -5.99
C GLY A 129 -3.50 -4.36 -5.51
N PRO A 130 -4.07 -4.68 -4.32
CA PRO A 130 -4.00 -6.00 -3.73
C PRO A 130 -4.99 -7.01 -4.36
N GLY A 131 -5.80 -6.58 -5.34
CA GLY A 131 -6.77 -7.41 -6.06
C GLY A 131 -8.20 -7.32 -5.51
N TYR A 132 -8.47 -6.33 -4.66
CA TYR A 132 -9.81 -6.03 -4.12
C TYR A 132 -9.98 -4.52 -3.92
N THR A 133 -11.23 -4.10 -3.73
CA THR A 133 -11.63 -2.73 -3.35
C THR A 133 -12.24 -2.72 -1.95
N ILE A 134 -12.38 -1.54 -1.35
CA ILE A 134 -12.99 -1.33 -0.04
C ILE A 134 -14.24 -0.48 -0.24
N PRO A 135 -15.41 -0.89 0.31
CA PRO A 135 -16.61 -0.05 0.33
C PRO A 135 -16.30 1.33 0.92
N ALA A 136 -16.92 2.36 0.34
CA ALA A 136 -16.70 3.73 0.79
C ALA A 136 -17.15 3.95 2.24
N GLU A 137 -16.33 4.67 3.03
CA GLU A 137 -16.64 5.14 4.38
C GLU A 137 -16.50 6.67 4.39
N ILE A 138 -17.32 7.34 3.57
CA ILE A 138 -17.29 8.80 3.40
C ILE A 138 -18.14 9.42 4.50
N LEU A 139 -17.47 10.07 5.46
CA LEU A 139 -18.10 10.69 6.62
C LEU A 139 -18.02 12.21 6.51
N PRO A 140 -19.11 12.95 6.78
CA PRO A 140 -19.14 14.39 6.62
C PRO A 140 -18.24 15.17 7.58
N GLU A 141 -17.83 14.55 8.71
CA GLU A 141 -16.93 15.12 9.70
C GLU A 141 -15.46 15.04 9.30
N HIS A 142 -15.12 14.21 8.32
CA HIS A 142 -13.74 14.02 7.85
C HIS A 142 -13.48 14.78 6.56
N HIS A 143 -12.69 15.85 6.69
CA HIS A 143 -12.33 16.75 5.59
C HIS A 143 -10.90 16.53 5.11
N HIS A 144 -10.65 16.94 3.86
CA HIS A 144 -9.32 16.92 3.25
C HIS A 144 -8.44 18.09 3.76
N LYS A 145 -8.32 18.25 5.08
CA LYS A 145 -7.39 19.20 5.70
C LYS A 145 -5.93 18.81 5.40
N LYS A 146 -5.00 19.76 5.51
CA LYS A 146 -3.56 19.46 5.35
C LYS A 146 -3.16 18.30 6.27
N GLY A 147 -2.51 17.28 5.69
CA GLY A 147 -2.11 16.06 6.40
C GLY A 147 -3.20 14.98 6.48
N ALA A 148 -4.40 15.21 5.97
CA ALA A 148 -5.43 14.17 5.92
C ALA A 148 -4.95 12.96 5.10
N LEU A 149 -5.19 11.76 5.62
CA LEU A 149 -4.91 10.49 4.95
C LEU A 149 -6.19 9.98 4.32
N ALA A 150 -6.22 9.85 3.00
CA ALA A 150 -7.41 9.47 2.25
C ALA A 150 -7.12 8.34 1.26
N ALA A 151 -8.16 7.55 0.95
CA ALA A 151 -8.05 6.44 0.03
C ALA A 151 -8.21 6.90 -1.42
N ALA A 152 -7.29 6.47 -2.29
CA ALA A 152 -7.44 6.66 -3.72
C ALA A 152 -8.54 5.75 -4.28
N ARG A 153 -9.17 6.15 -5.38
CA ARG A 153 -10.19 5.35 -6.08
C ARG A 153 -10.24 5.66 -7.59
N ARG A 154 -10.95 4.82 -8.33
CA ARG A 154 -11.28 5.13 -9.73
C ARG A 154 -12.34 6.22 -9.80
N GLY A 155 -12.37 6.95 -10.92
CA GLY A 155 -13.38 7.96 -11.18
C GLY A 155 -14.81 7.40 -11.28
N ASP A 156 -15.82 8.23 -11.04
CA ASP A 156 -17.23 7.85 -10.88
C ASP A 156 -17.81 7.06 -12.07
N ALA A 157 -17.40 7.38 -13.29
CA ALA A 157 -17.86 6.67 -14.49
C ALA A 157 -17.51 5.17 -14.50
N ALA A 158 -16.36 4.80 -13.90
CA ALA A 158 -15.91 3.41 -13.79
C ALA A 158 -16.18 2.80 -12.39
N ASN A 159 -16.65 3.63 -11.45
CA ASN A 159 -16.81 3.25 -10.05
C ASN A 159 -17.93 4.05 -9.38
N PRO A 160 -19.20 3.85 -9.78
CA PRO A 160 -20.34 4.61 -9.25
C PRO A 160 -20.58 4.39 -7.75
N MET A 161 -20.12 3.26 -7.20
CA MET A 161 -20.19 2.96 -5.76
C MET A 161 -19.10 3.66 -4.94
N LYS A 162 -18.21 4.41 -5.58
CA LYS A 162 -17.08 5.12 -4.94
C LYS A 162 -16.18 4.22 -4.09
N GLU A 163 -16.10 2.94 -4.41
CA GLU A 163 -15.22 2.00 -3.71
C GLU A 163 -13.76 2.46 -3.78
N SER A 164 -13.07 2.35 -2.68
CA SER A 164 -11.66 2.73 -2.56
C SER A 164 -10.74 1.64 -3.09
N SER A 165 -9.55 2.03 -3.55
CA SER A 165 -8.46 1.10 -3.79
C SER A 165 -8.13 0.32 -2.50
N GLY A 166 -7.88 -0.98 -2.62
CA GLY A 166 -7.49 -1.80 -1.49
C GLY A 166 -6.10 -1.47 -0.91
N SER A 167 -5.29 -0.61 -1.56
CA SER A 167 -3.96 -0.27 -1.05
C SER A 167 -3.49 1.14 -1.35
N GLN A 168 -3.98 1.79 -2.42
CA GLN A 168 -3.51 3.13 -2.76
C GLN A 168 -4.14 4.18 -1.86
N PHE A 169 -3.32 5.07 -1.34
CA PHE A 169 -3.71 6.18 -0.49
C PHE A 169 -3.00 7.47 -0.92
N TYR A 170 -3.51 8.60 -0.49
CA TYR A 170 -2.84 9.89 -0.63
C TYR A 170 -2.88 10.68 0.67
N ILE A 171 -1.90 11.57 0.84
CA ILE A 171 -1.83 12.50 1.95
C ILE A 171 -1.97 13.91 1.38
N VAL A 172 -2.89 14.66 1.95
CA VAL A 172 -3.20 16.03 1.52
C VAL A 172 -2.05 16.96 1.85
N GLN A 173 -1.56 17.70 0.88
CA GLN A 173 -0.57 18.76 1.09
C GLN A 173 -1.22 20.13 1.19
N ASN A 174 -2.23 20.41 0.36
CA ASN A 174 -2.93 21.69 0.36
C ASN A 174 -4.45 21.49 0.53
N GLU A 175 -4.97 22.02 1.61
CA GLU A 175 -6.37 21.91 2.00
C GLU A 175 -7.32 22.59 1.01
N GLN A 176 -6.99 23.80 0.54
CA GLN A 176 -7.87 24.59 -0.32
C GLN A 176 -8.15 23.87 -1.64
N THR A 177 -7.13 23.25 -2.23
CA THR A 177 -7.26 22.52 -3.49
C THR A 177 -7.88 21.14 -3.31
N CYS A 178 -7.77 20.54 -2.13
CA CYS A 178 -8.35 19.23 -1.83
C CYS A 178 -9.78 19.30 -1.30
N ALA A 179 -10.29 20.45 -0.85
CA ALA A 179 -11.66 20.63 -0.32
C ALA A 179 -12.75 20.12 -1.29
N GLN A 180 -12.51 20.19 -2.59
CA GLN A 180 -13.43 19.66 -3.61
C GLN A 180 -13.60 18.13 -3.58
N LEU A 181 -12.75 17.41 -2.85
CA LEU A 181 -12.79 15.95 -2.68
C LEU A 181 -13.67 15.52 -1.50
N ASP A 182 -14.08 16.46 -0.65
CA ASP A 182 -14.97 16.20 0.48
C ASP A 182 -16.31 15.61 -0.01
N GLY A 183 -16.81 14.60 0.70
CA GLY A 183 -18.01 13.86 0.29
C GLY A 183 -17.85 12.96 -0.94
N ALA A 184 -16.63 12.86 -1.51
CA ALA A 184 -16.35 12.04 -2.67
C ALA A 184 -15.29 10.96 -2.44
N TYR A 185 -14.43 11.13 -1.44
CA TYR A 185 -13.38 10.18 -1.08
C TYR A 185 -13.40 9.89 0.42
N THR A 186 -12.98 8.68 0.81
CA THR A 186 -12.87 8.31 2.22
C THR A 186 -11.59 8.88 2.80
N VAL A 187 -11.73 9.76 3.79
CA VAL A 187 -10.65 10.21 4.68
C VAL A 187 -10.68 9.30 5.91
N PHE A 188 -9.59 8.58 6.18
CA PHE A 188 -9.55 7.55 7.22
C PHE A 188 -8.45 7.74 8.26
N GLY A 189 -7.78 8.90 8.24
CA GLY A 189 -6.75 9.25 9.21
C GLY A 189 -6.20 10.65 8.98
N GLU A 190 -5.25 11.02 9.81
CA GLU A 190 -4.58 12.31 9.77
C GLU A 190 -3.11 12.20 10.10
N THR A 191 -2.30 13.13 9.60
CA THR A 191 -0.91 13.31 10.00
C THR A 191 -0.83 14.08 11.29
N ILE A 192 -0.19 13.51 12.30
CA ILE A 192 0.02 14.14 13.62
C ILE A 192 1.44 14.70 13.79
N GLU A 193 2.42 14.17 13.03
CA GLU A 193 3.79 14.71 12.95
C GLU A 193 4.34 14.54 11.53
N GLY A 194 5.25 15.42 11.09
CA GLY A 194 5.91 15.33 9.79
C GLY A 194 5.16 16.01 8.64
N LEU A 195 4.35 17.04 8.91
CA LEU A 195 3.73 17.89 7.87
C LEU A 195 4.80 18.54 6.98
N ASP A 196 5.96 18.90 7.51
CA ASP A 196 7.11 19.41 6.76
C ASP A 196 7.69 18.37 5.79
N VAL A 197 7.61 17.08 6.14
CA VAL A 197 8.06 15.99 5.27
C VAL A 197 7.11 15.87 4.07
N ILE A 198 5.80 16.06 4.27
CA ILE A 198 4.81 16.09 3.18
C ILE A 198 5.16 17.24 2.22
N ASP A 199 5.45 18.43 2.75
CA ASP A 199 5.83 19.59 1.93
C ASP A 199 7.14 19.35 1.16
N LYS A 200 8.15 18.74 1.79
CA LYS A 200 9.41 18.35 1.12
C LYS A 200 9.16 17.36 -0.03
N ILE A 201 8.31 16.37 0.19
CA ILE A 201 7.95 15.41 -0.86
C ILE A 201 7.16 16.10 -1.98
N ALA A 202 6.19 16.97 -1.63
CA ALA A 202 5.38 17.67 -2.61
C ALA A 202 6.19 18.63 -3.50
N ALA A 203 7.34 19.09 -3.01
CA ALA A 203 8.23 20.02 -3.71
C ALA A 203 9.25 19.34 -4.66
N VAL A 204 9.26 18.01 -4.77
CA VAL A 204 10.19 17.32 -5.69
C VAL A 204 9.83 17.57 -7.15
N GLU A 205 10.82 17.56 -8.02
CA GLU A 205 10.57 17.65 -9.46
C GLU A 205 9.84 16.41 -9.98
N THR A 206 8.86 16.63 -10.86
CA THR A 206 8.02 15.60 -11.45
C THR A 206 8.04 15.63 -12.97
N ASP A 207 7.70 14.52 -13.59
CA ASP A 207 7.44 14.43 -15.02
C ASP A 207 6.02 14.97 -15.37
N PRO A 208 5.65 15.09 -16.67
CA PRO A 208 4.32 15.56 -17.08
C PRO A 208 3.14 14.67 -16.63
N ARG A 209 3.40 13.55 -15.98
CA ARG A 209 2.40 12.64 -15.39
C ARG A 209 2.38 12.74 -13.86
N ASP A 210 2.93 13.81 -13.29
CA ASP A 210 3.07 14.04 -11.86
C ASP A 210 3.95 12.98 -11.14
N ARG A 211 4.82 12.26 -11.86
CA ARG A 211 5.68 11.26 -11.26
C ARG A 211 7.01 11.89 -10.84
N PRO A 212 7.47 11.69 -9.58
CA PRO A 212 8.77 12.17 -9.13
C PRO A 212 9.91 11.66 -10.02
N LEU A 213 10.80 12.56 -10.44
CA LEU A 213 12.01 12.23 -11.20
C LEU A 213 13.01 11.47 -10.31
N ALA A 214 13.14 11.87 -9.04
CA ALA A 214 13.86 11.14 -8.01
C ALA A 214 12.87 10.25 -7.24
N GLN A 215 13.27 9.01 -6.93
CA GLN A 215 12.40 8.09 -6.19
C GLN A 215 12.06 8.61 -4.79
N VAL A 216 10.78 8.81 -4.51
CA VAL A 216 10.24 9.04 -3.18
C VAL A 216 9.76 7.70 -2.63
N LYS A 217 10.55 7.09 -1.74
CA LYS A 217 10.36 5.70 -1.33
C LYS A 217 9.79 5.62 0.09
N ILE A 218 8.77 4.80 0.25
CA ILE A 218 8.32 4.29 1.55
C ILE A 218 9.31 3.19 1.95
N VAL A 219 10.19 3.48 2.89
CA VAL A 219 11.17 2.50 3.40
C VAL A 219 10.43 1.39 4.14
N LYS A 220 9.51 1.79 5.03
CA LYS A 220 8.59 0.90 5.75
C LYS A 220 7.46 1.69 6.40
N ILE A 221 6.37 0.98 6.76
CA ILE A 221 5.34 1.49 7.66
C ILE A 221 5.31 0.61 8.90
N LYS A 222 5.41 1.20 10.09
CA LYS A 222 5.43 0.49 11.38
C LYS A 222 4.44 1.10 12.36
N ALA A 223 3.76 0.25 13.15
CA ALA A 223 2.95 0.69 14.28
C ALA A 223 3.85 1.17 15.43
N GLU A 224 3.36 2.16 16.19
CA GLU A 224 3.93 2.59 17.48
C GLU A 224 3.41 1.74 18.65
#